data_7e9ca6a9c2c2870897378131cab16492
#
_entry.id   7e9ca6a9c2c2870897378131cab16492
#
_cell.length_a   1.000
_cell.length_b   1.000
_cell.length_c   1.000
_cell.angle_alpha   90.00
_cell.angle_beta   90.00
_cell.angle_gamma   90.00
#
_symmetry.space_group_name_H-M   'P 1'
#
loop_
_entity.id
_entity.type
_entity.pdbx_description
1 polymer ?
#
loop_
_entity_poly.entity_id
_entity_poly.type
_entity_poly.pdbx_seq_one_letter_code
_entity_poly.pdbx_strand_id
1 'polypeptide(L)'
;VNHHMSIMKEESFGPVVGIQKVKTDEEAVALMQDTVYGLTAAVYGTNMERAEKIMRQMRTGTVYFNCCDRVSATLPWSGRGHSGIGSTLSYEGIRAFVQPKAWHLRG
;
A
#
# COMPACT_ATOMS: atom_id res chain seq x y z
N VAL A 1 -1.89 -17.39 -14.27
CA VAL A 1 -0.42 -17.27 -14.17
C VAL A 1 0.07 -17.91 -12.88
N ASN A 2 1.36 -18.07 -12.73
CA ASN A 2 2.01 -18.40 -11.47
C ASN A 2 2.92 -17.25 -11.02
N HIS A 3 3.29 -17.25 -9.75
CA HIS A 3 4.02 -16.16 -9.13
C HIS A 3 5.46 -15.95 -9.65
N HIS A 4 6.02 -16.92 -10.39
CA HIS A 4 7.38 -16.82 -10.95
C HIS A 4 7.42 -16.11 -12.32
N MET A 5 6.28 -15.84 -12.92
CA MET A 5 6.21 -15.13 -14.19
C MET A 5 6.53 -13.64 -13.98
N SER A 6 7.24 -13.02 -14.93
CA SER A 6 7.64 -11.60 -14.88
C SER A 6 6.45 -10.66 -14.69
N ILE A 7 5.30 -10.95 -15.30
CA ILE A 7 4.06 -10.19 -15.15
C ILE A 7 3.59 -10.06 -13.68
N MET A 8 4.03 -10.95 -12.79
CA MET A 8 3.70 -10.93 -11.37
C MET A 8 4.75 -10.19 -10.52
N LYS A 9 5.91 -9.90 -11.09
CA LYS A 9 7.06 -9.31 -10.39
C LYS A 9 7.41 -7.92 -10.90
N GLU A 10 7.26 -7.70 -12.21
CA GLU A 10 7.64 -6.47 -12.88
C GLU A 10 6.43 -5.57 -13.10
N GLU A 11 6.62 -4.27 -12.92
CA GLU A 11 5.58 -3.30 -13.19
C GLU A 11 5.33 -3.19 -14.70
N SER A 12 4.06 -3.26 -15.11
CA SER A 12 3.64 -3.08 -16.49
C SER A 12 2.65 -1.93 -16.59
N PHE A 13 2.91 -1.02 -17.52
CA PHE A 13 1.97 0.06 -17.89
C PHE A 13 1.03 -0.32 -19.03
N GLY A 14 1.07 -1.59 -19.50
CA GLY A 14 0.18 -2.12 -20.53
C GLY A 14 -1.18 -2.57 -19.98
N PRO A 15 -2.18 -2.80 -20.85
CA PRO A 15 -3.52 -3.26 -20.46
C PRO A 15 -3.51 -4.77 -20.15
N VAL A 16 -2.67 -5.20 -19.25
CA VAL A 16 -2.41 -6.60 -18.89
C VAL A 16 -2.38 -6.75 -17.37
N VAL A 17 -3.01 -7.81 -16.85
CA VAL A 17 -2.98 -8.14 -15.41
C VAL A 17 -2.82 -9.65 -15.23
N GLY A 18 -1.94 -10.04 -14.30
CA GLY A 18 -1.78 -11.43 -13.89
C GLY A 18 -2.85 -11.83 -12.86
N ILE A 19 -3.51 -12.97 -13.07
CA ILE A 19 -4.46 -13.54 -12.12
C ILE A 19 -3.95 -14.89 -11.65
N GLN A 20 -3.76 -15.02 -10.33
CA GLN A 20 -3.35 -16.27 -9.69
C GLN A 20 -4.38 -16.69 -8.65
N LYS A 21 -4.80 -17.95 -8.70
CA LYS A 21 -5.64 -18.55 -7.66
C LYS A 21 -4.79 -18.97 -6.47
N VAL A 22 -5.34 -18.76 -5.28
CA VAL A 22 -4.76 -19.18 -3.99
C VAL A 22 -5.77 -20.04 -3.24
N LYS A 23 -5.30 -20.78 -2.24
CA LYS A 23 -6.15 -21.66 -1.44
C LYS A 23 -6.52 -21.06 -0.10
N THR A 24 -5.67 -20.21 0.45
CA THR A 24 -5.85 -19.60 1.78
C THR A 24 -5.54 -18.11 1.77
N ASP A 25 -5.97 -17.40 2.80
CA ASP A 25 -5.69 -15.98 3.00
C ASP A 25 -4.20 -15.76 3.29
N GLU A 26 -3.56 -16.68 4.00
CA GLU A 26 -2.14 -16.62 4.31
C GLU A 26 -1.30 -16.72 3.04
N GLU A 27 -1.68 -17.61 2.12
CA GLU A 27 -1.04 -17.71 0.80
C GLU A 27 -1.23 -16.41 0.01
N ALA A 28 -2.44 -15.85 0.01
CA ALA A 28 -2.71 -14.58 -0.64
C ALA A 28 -1.82 -13.45 -0.09
N VAL A 29 -1.78 -13.32 1.24
CA VAL A 29 -0.96 -12.31 1.93
C VAL A 29 0.52 -12.46 1.59
N ALA A 30 1.04 -13.69 1.62
CA ALA A 30 2.44 -13.96 1.31
C ALA A 30 2.80 -13.54 -0.13
N LEU A 31 1.95 -13.91 -1.10
CA LEU A 31 2.18 -13.57 -2.51
C LEU A 31 1.99 -12.06 -2.78
N MET A 32 0.99 -11.42 -2.17
CA MET A 32 0.79 -9.97 -2.29
C MET A 32 1.96 -9.16 -1.74
N GLN A 33 2.71 -9.70 -0.79
CA GLN A 33 3.86 -9.03 -0.18
C GLN A 33 5.21 -9.40 -0.82
N ASP A 34 5.25 -10.41 -1.71
CA ASP A 34 6.46 -10.79 -2.44
C ASP A 34 6.69 -9.87 -3.64
N THR A 35 6.92 -8.60 -3.33
CA THR A 35 7.19 -7.52 -4.28
C THR A 35 8.09 -6.47 -3.64
N VAL A 36 8.82 -5.75 -4.47
CA VAL A 36 9.62 -4.58 -4.05
C VAL A 36 8.78 -3.29 -3.93
N TYR A 37 7.55 -3.34 -4.39
CA TYR A 37 6.61 -2.22 -4.39
C TYR A 37 5.66 -2.26 -3.20
N GLY A 38 5.03 -1.13 -2.90
CA GLY A 38 4.07 -1.03 -1.81
C GLY A 38 3.28 0.28 -1.84
N LEU A 39 2.64 0.59 -2.97
CA LEU A 39 1.82 1.79 -3.08
C LEU A 39 0.41 1.53 -2.54
N THR A 40 -0.30 0.60 -3.17
CA THR A 40 -1.67 0.27 -2.78
C THR A 40 -1.89 -1.24 -2.75
N ALA A 41 -2.87 -1.67 -1.95
CA ALA A 41 -3.45 -3.00 -2.01
C ALA A 41 -4.96 -2.89 -1.84
N ALA A 42 -5.71 -3.85 -2.39
CA ALA A 42 -7.16 -3.89 -2.25
C ALA A 42 -7.64 -5.30 -1.92
N VAL A 43 -8.65 -5.38 -1.08
CA VAL A 43 -9.38 -6.61 -0.77
C VAL A 43 -10.84 -6.43 -1.17
N TYR A 44 -11.36 -7.36 -1.95
CA TYR A 44 -12.76 -7.38 -2.36
C TYR A 44 -13.46 -8.58 -1.73
N GLY A 45 -14.62 -8.37 -1.16
CA GLY A 45 -15.39 -9.43 -0.53
C GLY A 45 -16.58 -8.92 0.27
N THR A 46 -17.32 -9.83 0.87
CA THR A 46 -18.51 -9.52 1.68
C THR A 46 -18.21 -9.54 3.19
N ASN A 47 -17.10 -10.15 3.60
CA ASN A 47 -16.75 -10.28 5.01
C ASN A 47 -15.69 -9.25 5.39
N MET A 48 -16.11 -8.17 6.04
CA MET A 48 -15.26 -7.06 6.47
C MET A 48 -14.20 -7.50 7.48
N GLU A 49 -14.55 -8.35 8.45
CA GLU A 49 -13.62 -8.80 9.49
C GLU A 49 -12.45 -9.61 8.89
N ARG A 50 -12.77 -10.51 7.93
CA ARG A 50 -11.76 -11.26 7.19
C ARG A 50 -10.88 -10.34 6.36
N ALA A 51 -11.50 -9.37 5.66
CA ALA A 51 -10.76 -8.40 4.86
C ALA A 51 -9.82 -7.55 5.73
N GLU A 52 -10.28 -7.10 6.90
CA GLU A 52 -9.45 -6.32 7.83
C GLU A 52 -8.23 -7.11 8.31
N LYS A 53 -8.38 -8.41 8.60
CA LYS A 53 -7.24 -9.27 8.98
C LYS A 53 -6.18 -9.36 7.87
N ILE A 54 -6.60 -9.39 6.60
CA ILE A 54 -5.70 -9.37 5.45
C ILE A 54 -5.05 -7.99 5.32
N MET A 55 -5.85 -6.93 5.30
CA MET A 55 -5.39 -5.56 5.09
C MET A 55 -4.37 -5.10 6.14
N ARG A 56 -4.53 -5.50 7.41
CA ARG A 56 -3.58 -5.18 8.49
C ARG A 56 -2.18 -5.74 8.26
N GLN A 57 -2.04 -6.74 7.42
CA GLN A 57 -0.75 -7.37 7.11
C GLN A 57 -0.07 -6.73 5.90
N MET A 58 -0.78 -5.92 5.11
CA MET A 58 -0.22 -5.34 3.88
C MET A 58 0.83 -4.26 4.17
N ARG A 59 1.98 -4.37 3.51
CA ARG A 59 3.08 -3.39 3.55
C ARG A 59 2.93 -2.36 2.44
N THR A 60 1.77 -1.70 2.40
CA THR A 60 1.47 -0.66 1.41
C THR A 60 1.15 0.66 2.09
N GLY A 61 1.25 1.75 1.35
CA GLY A 61 0.88 3.08 1.83
C GLY A 61 -0.62 3.22 2.05
N THR A 62 -1.42 2.60 1.19
CA THR A 62 -2.88 2.60 1.30
C THR A 62 -3.41 1.18 1.09
N VAL A 63 -4.45 0.83 1.85
CA VAL A 63 -5.23 -0.39 1.65
C VAL A 63 -6.70 -0.06 1.46
N TYR A 64 -7.35 -0.77 0.57
CA TYR A 64 -8.74 -0.54 0.19
C TYR A 64 -9.61 -1.77 0.46
N PHE A 65 -10.86 -1.52 0.79
CA PHE A 65 -11.89 -2.56 0.85
C PHE A 65 -13.02 -2.23 -0.13
N ASN A 66 -13.30 -3.16 -1.04
CA ASN A 66 -14.31 -3.04 -2.08
C ASN A 66 -14.21 -1.78 -2.95
N CYS A 67 -13.04 -1.21 -3.05
CA CYS A 67 -12.72 -0.10 -3.94
C CYS A 67 -11.23 -0.13 -4.28
N CYS A 68 -10.79 0.75 -5.17
CA CYS A 68 -9.37 0.97 -5.49
C CYS A 68 -9.17 2.40 -5.95
N ASP A 69 -7.92 2.85 -5.93
CA ASP A 69 -7.42 4.10 -6.53
C ASP A 69 -8.22 5.36 -6.16
N ARG A 70 -8.76 5.40 -4.94
CA ARG A 70 -9.43 6.57 -4.39
C ARG A 70 -8.47 7.38 -3.53
N VAL A 71 -8.10 8.54 -4.03
CA VAL A 71 -7.31 9.51 -3.27
C VAL A 71 -8.23 10.39 -2.44
N SER A 72 -7.89 10.61 -1.18
CA SER A 72 -8.63 11.49 -0.28
C SER A 72 -7.70 12.56 0.27
N ALA A 73 -8.12 13.82 0.24
CA ALA A 73 -7.34 14.92 0.79
C ALA A 73 -7.12 14.80 2.31
N THR A 74 -7.94 14.02 3.01
CA THR A 74 -7.87 13.82 4.46
C THR A 74 -7.05 12.61 4.88
N LEU A 75 -6.67 11.75 3.93
CA LEU A 75 -5.86 10.56 4.18
C LEU A 75 -4.45 10.75 3.62
N PRO A 76 -3.40 10.30 4.33
CA PRO A 76 -2.05 10.39 3.82
C PRO A 76 -1.87 9.48 2.60
N TRP A 77 -1.18 9.99 1.61
CA TRP A 77 -0.76 9.23 0.44
C TRP A 77 0.74 9.01 0.49
N SER A 78 1.17 7.77 0.57
CA SER A 78 2.58 7.41 0.68
C SER A 78 2.85 6.05 0.04
N GLY A 79 4.07 5.83 -0.43
CA GLY A 79 4.55 4.53 -0.91
C GLY A 79 5.37 3.79 0.15
N ARG A 80 5.73 2.54 -0.21
CA ARG A 80 6.70 1.71 0.50
C ARG A 80 7.66 1.10 -0.52
N GLY A 81 8.88 0.79 -0.09
CA GLY A 81 9.89 0.20 -0.97
C GLY A 81 10.13 1.05 -2.22
N HIS A 82 10.16 0.43 -3.38
CA HIS A 82 10.39 1.12 -4.66
C HIS A 82 9.22 1.99 -5.15
N SER A 83 8.05 1.92 -4.50
CA SER A 83 6.95 2.85 -4.79
C SER A 83 7.20 4.27 -4.30
N GLY A 84 8.28 4.49 -3.56
CA GLY A 84 8.74 5.80 -3.15
C GLY A 84 8.68 6.05 -1.64
N ILE A 85 9.18 7.22 -1.27
CA ILE A 85 9.29 7.70 0.12
C ILE A 85 8.53 9.01 0.29
N GLY A 86 8.29 9.38 1.53
CA GLY A 86 7.58 10.60 1.88
C GLY A 86 6.06 10.41 1.91
N SER A 87 5.36 11.49 2.17
CA SER A 87 3.91 11.52 2.25
C SER A 87 3.37 12.81 1.67
N THR A 88 2.25 12.71 0.99
CA THR A 88 1.44 13.84 0.54
C THR A 88 0.04 13.71 1.12
N LEU A 89 -0.77 14.74 0.98
CA LEU A 89 -2.13 14.81 1.49
C LEU A 89 -2.21 14.70 3.02
N SER A 90 -3.38 14.94 3.57
CA SER A 90 -3.64 15.00 5.01
C SER A 90 -2.74 15.97 5.77
N TYR A 91 -2.80 15.93 7.06
CA TYR A 91 -1.90 16.65 7.97
C TYR A 91 -0.42 16.23 7.77
N GLU A 92 -0.18 14.97 7.49
CA GLU A 92 1.18 14.45 7.26
C GLU A 92 1.83 15.04 6.01
N GLY A 93 1.05 15.25 4.94
CA GLY A 93 1.55 15.93 3.73
C GLY A 93 1.91 17.40 3.98
N ILE A 94 1.13 18.09 4.82
CA ILE A 94 1.44 19.48 5.20
C ILE A 94 2.74 19.55 6.02
N ARG A 95 2.96 18.60 6.92
CA ARG A 95 4.18 18.52 7.74
C ARG A 95 5.45 18.35 6.92
N ALA A 96 5.37 17.83 5.71
CA ALA A 96 6.52 17.70 4.81
C ALA A 96 7.12 19.06 4.40
N PHE A 97 6.38 20.17 4.53
CA PHE A 97 6.82 21.53 4.20
C PHE A 97 7.37 22.31 5.40
N VAL A 98 7.45 21.70 6.58
CA VAL A 98 7.95 22.34 7.80
C VAL A 98 9.05 21.48 8.43
N GLN A 99 9.90 22.12 9.19
CA GLN A 99 10.96 21.47 9.94
C GLN A 99 10.85 21.81 11.43
N PRO A 100 11.06 20.85 12.34
CA PRO A 100 11.12 21.13 13.76
C PRO A 100 12.32 22.03 14.10
N LYS A 101 12.12 23.00 14.96
CA LYS A 101 13.20 23.84 15.50
C LYS A 101 13.16 23.80 17.02
N ALA A 102 14.26 23.37 17.61
CA ALA A 102 14.42 23.37 19.07
C ALA A 102 15.12 24.65 19.53
N TRP A 103 14.69 25.16 20.70
CA TRP A 103 15.35 26.26 21.42
C TRP A 103 15.76 25.75 22.79
N HIS A 104 17.03 25.87 23.10
CA HIS A 104 17.55 25.57 24.43
C HIS A 104 18.06 26.87 25.01
N LEU A 105 17.28 27.47 25.91
CA LEU A 105 17.63 28.70 26.60
C LEU A 105 18.07 28.33 28.02
N ARG A 106 19.27 28.79 28.39
CA ARG A 106 19.79 28.69 29.75
C ARG A 106 19.74 30.11 30.35
N GLY A 107 18.91 30.25 31.38
CA GLY A 107 18.87 31.46 32.24
C GLY A 107 19.93 31.40 33.33
#